data_71758040a7bc6d6b08fdca9249df5e40
#
_entry.id   71758040a7bc6d6b08fdca9249df5e40
#
_cell.length_a   1.000
_cell.length_b   1.000
_cell.length_c   1.000
_cell.angle_alpha   90.00
_cell.angle_beta   90.00
_cell.angle_gamma   90.00
#
_symmetry.space_group_name_H-M   'P 1'
#
loop_
_entity.id
_entity.type
_entity.pdbx_description
1 polymer ?
#
loop_
_entity_poly.entity_id
_entity_poly.type
_entity_poly.pdbx_seq_one_letter_code
_entity_poly.pdbx_strand_id
1 'polypeptide(L)'
;MKRNRFAASIAAAVLLVTVNPFAQGEPASGQGRAIITVLTKHNEVSPVVRPQDVSAKVDGKEAEITGWAPFKAPNDKLELVLMIDSGARNLGRQFEEIRSFVQNLNPGTKIAIGYMENGRTVMAGPLSADHNRAASELHLPAGPRTNPYFSLSDLAQNWPSHDSDARREVVLLSDGVDPENRRFDPEDPYLQAAITDSVRAGLVVYTLYWRSAPGGGNSLVADGGQSLLSELGQATGGYNYWEGTGNPVSFQPYFSDLMRRFDNQYGLAFAAKLNRKPTIEGLKLKVEGLVQVTAPQQVYVHLPGAE
;
A
#
# COMPACT_ATOMS: atom_id res chain seq x y z
N MET A 1 86.71 53.55 5.74
CA MET A 1 86.09 52.28 5.22
C MET A 1 84.90 51.90 6.11
N LYS A 2 83.69 52.14 5.65
CA LYS A 2 82.42 51.80 6.38
C LYS A 2 81.78 50.60 5.74
N ARG A 3 81.62 49.52 6.48
CA ARG A 3 80.91 48.29 6.04
C ARG A 3 79.43 48.41 6.40
N ASN A 4 78.53 48.50 5.38
CA ASN A 4 77.13 48.42 5.54
C ASN A 4 76.70 46.91 5.66
N ARG A 5 76.00 46.60 6.71
CA ARG A 5 75.32 45.30 6.87
C ARG A 5 73.84 45.49 6.51
N PHE A 6 73.46 44.88 5.43
CA PHE A 6 72.02 44.73 5.10
C PHE A 6 71.43 43.60 5.93
N ALA A 7 70.38 43.91 6.71
CA ALA A 7 69.58 42.95 7.36
C ALA A 7 68.38 42.64 6.46
N ALA A 8 68.24 41.41 6.00
CA ALA A 8 67.08 40.95 5.25
C ALA A 8 66.03 40.40 6.23
N SER A 9 64.89 41.07 6.33
CA SER A 9 63.74 40.61 7.09
C SER A 9 62.92 39.67 6.23
N ILE A 10 62.84 38.40 6.62
CA ILE A 10 61.95 37.41 6.01
C ILE A 10 60.59 37.51 6.70
N ALA A 11 59.56 38.01 6.01
CA ALA A 11 58.17 37.96 6.46
C ALA A 11 57.59 36.61 6.11
N ALA A 12 57.32 35.78 7.11
CA ALA A 12 56.58 34.52 6.94
C ALA A 12 55.07 34.83 6.89
N ALA A 13 54.51 34.71 5.72
CA ALA A 13 53.02 34.74 5.55
C ALA A 13 52.43 33.39 5.99
N VAL A 14 51.75 33.38 7.13
CA VAL A 14 50.93 32.24 7.58
C VAL A 14 49.62 32.28 6.83
N LEU A 15 49.45 31.38 5.85
CA LEU A 15 48.15 31.11 5.21
C LEU A 15 47.28 30.34 6.22
N LEU A 16 46.35 31.05 6.85
CA LEU A 16 45.23 30.42 7.57
C LEU A 16 44.27 29.82 6.54
N VAL A 17 44.40 28.50 6.30
CA VAL A 17 43.37 27.73 5.60
C VAL A 17 42.21 27.57 6.58
N THR A 18 41.19 28.39 6.42
CA THR A 18 39.87 28.15 7.07
C THR A 18 39.24 26.95 6.44
N VAL A 19 39.43 25.78 7.05
CA VAL A 19 38.63 24.60 6.75
C VAL A 19 37.23 24.91 7.24
N ASN A 20 36.31 25.21 6.32
CA ASN A 20 34.86 25.23 6.61
C ASN A 20 34.45 23.82 7.00
N PRO A 21 34.14 23.54 8.28
CA PRO A 21 33.59 22.26 8.62
C PRO A 21 32.11 22.26 8.21
N PHE A 22 31.78 21.32 7.32
CA PHE A 22 30.41 20.88 7.03
C PHE A 22 29.52 21.94 6.37
N ALA A 23 29.61 22.04 5.06
CA ALA A 23 28.42 22.20 4.26
C ALA A 23 27.56 20.93 4.48
N GLN A 24 26.74 20.94 5.52
CA GLN A 24 25.57 20.03 5.59
C GLN A 24 24.71 20.47 4.41
N GLY A 25 24.80 19.70 3.30
CA GLY A 25 23.92 19.92 2.15
C GLY A 25 22.51 19.98 2.68
N GLU A 26 21.74 20.96 2.22
CA GLU A 26 20.32 21.02 2.54
C GLU A 26 19.72 19.62 2.27
N PRO A 27 18.85 19.12 3.16
CA PRO A 27 18.21 17.82 2.95
C PRO A 27 17.50 17.88 1.59
N ALA A 28 17.79 16.90 0.74
CA ALA A 28 17.16 16.81 -0.56
C ALA A 28 15.63 16.78 -0.38
N SER A 29 14.89 17.51 -1.22
CA SER A 29 13.44 17.43 -1.25
C SER A 29 13.06 16.09 -1.86
N GLY A 30 12.44 15.22 -1.08
CA GLY A 30 11.80 13.99 -1.56
C GLY A 30 10.36 14.24 -1.93
N GLN A 31 9.80 13.34 -2.70
CA GLN A 31 8.37 13.33 -3.03
C GLN A 31 7.76 11.97 -2.79
N GLY A 32 6.45 11.93 -2.57
CA GLY A 32 5.70 10.69 -2.42
C GLY A 32 4.25 10.88 -2.82
N ARG A 33 3.57 9.75 -2.99
CA ARG A 33 2.14 9.69 -3.32
C ARG A 33 1.44 8.71 -2.38
N ALA A 34 0.16 8.92 -2.15
CA ALA A 34 -0.70 8.01 -1.40
C ALA A 34 -2.14 8.07 -1.90
N ILE A 35 -2.85 6.96 -1.75
CA ILE A 35 -4.30 6.89 -1.98
C ILE A 35 -4.98 7.00 -0.62
N ILE A 36 -5.92 7.93 -0.51
CA ILE A 36 -6.61 8.26 0.73
C ILE A 36 -8.11 8.02 0.55
N THR A 37 -8.70 7.19 1.38
CA THR A 37 -10.16 7.00 1.41
C THR A 37 -10.80 7.96 2.42
N VAL A 38 -11.80 8.73 1.98
CA VAL A 38 -12.54 9.69 2.82
C VAL A 38 -14.02 9.35 2.79
N LEU A 39 -14.55 8.90 3.92
CA LEU A 39 -15.96 8.52 4.07
C LEU A 39 -16.67 9.43 5.07
N THR A 40 -17.99 9.54 4.95
CA THR A 40 -18.83 10.12 6.00
C THR A 40 -19.19 9.07 7.05
N LYS A 41 -19.50 9.51 8.27
CA LYS A 41 -19.83 8.61 9.38
C LYS A 41 -21.16 7.85 9.19
N HIS A 42 -22.07 8.38 8.38
CA HIS A 42 -23.45 7.87 8.25
C HIS A 42 -23.86 7.48 6.84
N ASN A 43 -22.92 7.03 6.00
CA ASN A 43 -23.18 6.70 4.59
C ASN A 43 -23.82 7.82 3.74
N GLU A 44 -23.70 9.04 4.21
CA GLU A 44 -24.10 10.22 3.45
C GLU A 44 -23.13 10.45 2.28
N VAL A 45 -23.53 11.28 1.33
CA VAL A 45 -22.64 11.70 0.23
C VAL A 45 -21.38 12.30 0.84
N SER A 46 -20.21 11.77 0.49
CA SER A 46 -18.93 12.27 1.02
C SER A 46 -18.74 13.74 0.60
N PRO A 47 -18.41 14.62 1.54
CA PRO A 47 -18.17 16.01 1.21
C PRO A 47 -16.93 16.12 0.32
N VAL A 48 -16.92 17.13 -0.54
CA VAL A 48 -15.73 17.49 -1.29
C VAL A 48 -14.70 18.04 -0.32
N VAL A 49 -13.60 17.32 -0.14
CA VAL A 49 -12.47 17.75 0.70
C VAL A 49 -11.55 18.64 -0.15
N ARG A 50 -11.30 19.85 0.31
CA ARG A 50 -10.42 20.82 -0.36
C ARG A 50 -8.97 20.64 0.10
N PRO A 51 -7.96 20.96 -0.72
CA PRO A 51 -6.54 20.81 -0.33
C PRO A 51 -6.18 21.53 0.98
N GLN A 52 -6.78 22.72 1.25
CA GLN A 52 -6.52 23.48 2.46
C GLN A 52 -7.07 22.82 3.75
N ASP A 53 -7.99 21.88 3.63
CA ASP A 53 -8.59 21.16 4.74
C ASP A 53 -7.77 19.90 5.10
N VAL A 54 -6.62 19.70 4.40
CA VAL A 54 -5.75 18.51 4.55
C VAL A 54 -4.38 18.93 5.07
N SER A 55 -3.85 18.20 6.03
CA SER A 55 -2.46 18.34 6.48
C SER A 55 -1.80 16.98 6.62
N ALA A 56 -0.52 16.91 6.31
CA ALA A 56 0.26 15.67 6.32
C ALA A 56 1.57 15.85 7.09
N LYS A 57 1.96 14.80 7.83
CA LYS A 57 3.28 14.66 8.43
C LYS A 57 3.93 13.39 7.95
N VAL A 58 5.18 13.50 7.52
CA VAL A 58 6.03 12.37 7.12
C VAL A 58 7.17 12.28 8.13
N ASP A 59 7.34 11.12 8.75
CA ASP A 59 8.29 10.91 9.85
C ASP A 59 8.18 11.99 10.95
N GLY A 60 6.93 12.34 11.29
CA GLY A 60 6.61 13.35 12.31
C GLY A 60 6.86 14.81 11.91
N LYS A 61 7.39 15.10 10.72
CA LYS A 61 7.64 16.43 10.19
C LYS A 61 6.55 16.85 9.21
N GLU A 62 6.18 18.13 9.21
CA GLU A 62 5.22 18.66 8.24
C GLU A 62 5.71 18.41 6.81
N ALA A 63 4.80 17.90 5.97
CA ALA A 63 5.00 17.69 4.55
C ALA A 63 4.17 18.70 3.75
N GLU A 64 4.72 19.22 2.67
CA GLU A 64 4.01 20.11 1.77
C GLU A 64 3.10 19.29 0.85
N ILE A 65 1.81 19.60 0.83
CA ILE A 65 0.86 18.97 -0.10
C ILE A 65 1.01 19.62 -1.45
N THR A 66 1.53 18.87 -2.42
CA THR A 66 1.72 19.32 -3.81
C THR A 66 0.58 18.90 -4.72
N GLY A 67 -0.27 17.95 -4.30
CA GLY A 67 -1.45 17.52 -5.04
C GLY A 67 -2.49 16.88 -4.14
N TRP A 68 -3.77 17.22 -4.40
CA TRP A 68 -4.93 16.61 -3.76
C TRP A 68 -6.09 16.63 -4.75
N ALA A 69 -6.48 15.45 -5.23
CA ALA A 69 -7.54 15.35 -6.22
C ALA A 69 -8.37 14.07 -5.99
N PRO A 70 -9.72 14.15 -6.15
CA PRO A 70 -10.55 12.96 -6.10
C PRO A 70 -10.35 12.10 -7.36
N PHE A 71 -10.35 10.79 -7.19
CA PHE A 71 -10.46 9.86 -8.30
C PHE A 71 -11.92 9.83 -8.78
N LYS A 72 -12.20 10.52 -9.87
CA LYS A 72 -13.54 10.61 -10.50
C LYS A 72 -13.42 10.51 -12.01
N ALA A 73 -14.45 9.94 -12.64
CA ALA A 73 -14.54 9.89 -14.10
C ALA A 73 -14.39 11.29 -14.71
N PRO A 74 -13.73 11.44 -15.87
CA PRO A 74 -13.14 10.38 -16.71
C PRO A 74 -11.73 9.95 -16.32
N ASN A 75 -11.12 10.55 -15.29
CA ASN A 75 -9.70 10.33 -14.92
C ASN A 75 -9.53 9.24 -13.85
N ASP A 76 -10.61 8.53 -13.51
CA ASP A 76 -10.54 7.41 -12.57
C ASP A 76 -10.05 6.14 -13.29
N LYS A 77 -8.79 5.79 -13.03
CA LYS A 77 -8.16 4.59 -13.56
C LYS A 77 -7.87 3.63 -12.40
N LEU A 78 -8.82 2.77 -12.08
CA LEU A 78 -8.61 1.72 -11.08
C LEU A 78 -8.12 0.44 -11.76
N GLU A 79 -6.97 -0.06 -11.31
CA GLU A 79 -6.46 -1.39 -11.59
C GLU A 79 -6.57 -2.24 -10.32
N LEU A 80 -7.40 -3.27 -10.36
CA LEU A 80 -7.73 -4.14 -9.25
C LEU A 80 -7.21 -5.54 -9.50
N VAL A 81 -6.54 -6.14 -8.53
CA VAL A 81 -6.22 -7.56 -8.52
C VAL A 81 -6.97 -8.23 -7.37
N LEU A 82 -7.82 -9.21 -7.69
CA LEU A 82 -8.40 -10.08 -6.69
C LEU A 82 -7.48 -11.28 -6.51
N MET A 83 -6.73 -11.32 -5.39
CA MET A 83 -5.87 -12.42 -5.01
C MET A 83 -6.61 -13.45 -4.18
N ILE A 84 -6.62 -14.70 -4.61
CA ILE A 84 -7.30 -15.80 -3.93
C ILE A 84 -6.27 -16.80 -3.40
N ASP A 85 -6.27 -16.96 -2.08
CA ASP A 85 -5.43 -17.95 -1.40
C ASP A 85 -5.83 -19.38 -1.78
N SER A 86 -4.85 -20.22 -2.04
CA SER A 86 -5.04 -21.66 -2.30
C SER A 86 -5.76 -22.40 -1.17
N GLY A 87 -5.84 -21.81 0.03
CA GLY A 87 -6.64 -22.28 1.14
C GLY A 87 -8.17 -22.06 0.98
N ALA A 88 -8.61 -21.16 0.10
CA ALA A 88 -10.03 -20.80 -0.05
C ALA A 88 -10.82 -21.77 -0.94
N ARG A 89 -10.62 -23.09 -0.73
CA ARG A 89 -11.24 -24.15 -1.57
C ARG A 89 -12.69 -24.42 -1.25
N ASN A 90 -13.14 -24.07 -0.05
CA ASN A 90 -14.47 -24.36 0.48
C ASN A 90 -15.38 -23.13 0.43
N LEU A 91 -15.16 -22.24 -0.53
CA LEU A 91 -16.06 -21.16 -0.84
C LEU A 91 -17.39 -21.75 -1.37
N GLY A 92 -18.44 -21.70 -0.60
CA GLY A 92 -19.78 -22.13 -1.03
C GLY A 92 -20.45 -21.05 -1.90
N ARG A 93 -21.56 -20.51 -1.42
CA ARG A 93 -22.25 -19.39 -2.07
C ARG A 93 -21.39 -18.13 -2.23
N GLN A 94 -20.37 -17.94 -1.38
CA GLN A 94 -19.43 -16.82 -1.44
C GLN A 94 -18.68 -16.77 -2.78
N PHE A 95 -18.50 -17.91 -3.43
CA PHE A 95 -17.89 -17.96 -4.76
C PHE A 95 -18.72 -17.21 -5.81
N GLU A 96 -20.05 -17.38 -5.78
CA GLU A 96 -20.96 -16.64 -6.65
C GLU A 96 -21.07 -15.16 -6.26
N GLU A 97 -20.94 -14.85 -4.98
CA GLU A 97 -20.85 -13.44 -4.52
C GLU A 97 -19.58 -12.75 -5.04
N ILE A 98 -18.44 -13.45 -5.06
CA ILE A 98 -17.19 -12.95 -5.68
C ILE A 98 -17.40 -12.74 -7.18
N ARG A 99 -18.01 -13.70 -7.88
CA ARG A 99 -18.30 -13.58 -9.31
C ARG A 99 -19.17 -12.36 -9.59
N SER A 100 -20.23 -12.19 -8.81
CA SER A 100 -21.13 -11.04 -8.92
C SER A 100 -20.41 -9.72 -8.64
N PHE A 101 -19.53 -9.67 -7.64
CA PHE A 101 -18.71 -8.48 -7.37
C PHE A 101 -17.86 -8.09 -8.57
N VAL A 102 -17.12 -9.05 -9.15
CA VAL A 102 -16.30 -8.83 -10.34
C VAL A 102 -17.12 -8.29 -11.50
N GLN A 103 -18.31 -8.86 -11.75
CA GLN A 103 -19.18 -8.44 -12.86
C GLN A 103 -19.78 -7.05 -12.67
N ASN A 104 -19.97 -6.61 -11.41
CA ASN A 104 -20.62 -5.34 -11.09
C ASN A 104 -19.65 -4.23 -10.68
N LEU A 105 -18.37 -4.37 -10.96
CA LEU A 105 -17.39 -3.28 -10.78
C LEU A 105 -17.76 -2.07 -11.62
N ASN A 106 -17.32 -0.88 -11.17
CA ASN A 106 -17.57 0.37 -11.90
C ASN A 106 -16.96 0.31 -13.32
N PRO A 107 -17.66 0.82 -14.34
CA PRO A 107 -17.13 0.92 -15.68
C PRO A 107 -15.78 1.66 -15.68
N GLY A 108 -14.80 1.12 -16.38
CA GLY A 108 -13.44 1.66 -16.42
C GLY A 108 -12.47 1.03 -15.42
N THR A 109 -12.96 0.33 -14.38
CA THR A 109 -12.11 -0.52 -13.55
C THR A 109 -11.53 -1.66 -14.39
N LYS A 110 -10.22 -1.81 -14.38
CA LYS A 110 -9.58 -3.02 -14.92
C LYS A 110 -9.36 -4.00 -13.78
N ILE A 111 -9.77 -5.24 -13.98
CA ILE A 111 -9.58 -6.30 -12.98
C ILE A 111 -8.84 -7.50 -13.58
N ALA A 112 -8.03 -8.14 -12.73
CA ALA A 112 -7.50 -9.47 -12.98
C ALA A 112 -7.69 -10.35 -11.74
N ILE A 113 -7.80 -11.66 -11.97
CA ILE A 113 -7.86 -12.68 -10.92
C ILE A 113 -6.48 -13.30 -10.78
N GLY A 114 -5.94 -13.30 -9.56
CA GLY A 114 -4.66 -13.92 -9.23
C GLY A 114 -4.85 -15.04 -8.22
N TYR A 115 -4.18 -16.16 -8.44
CA TYR A 115 -4.14 -17.28 -7.51
C TYR A 115 -2.76 -17.39 -6.87
N MET A 116 -2.74 -17.71 -5.59
CA MET A 116 -1.46 -17.88 -4.88
C MET A 116 -0.96 -19.31 -5.08
N GLU A 117 0.15 -19.45 -5.78
CA GLU A 117 0.76 -20.74 -6.09
C GLU A 117 2.27 -20.69 -5.90
N ASN A 118 2.81 -21.58 -5.09
CA ASN A 118 4.27 -21.69 -4.85
C ASN A 118 4.94 -20.35 -4.49
N GLY A 119 4.29 -19.54 -3.66
CA GLY A 119 4.81 -18.22 -3.25
C GLY A 119 4.76 -17.14 -4.33
N ARG A 120 3.99 -17.34 -5.39
CA ARG A 120 3.78 -16.37 -6.47
C ARG A 120 2.30 -16.09 -6.67
N THR A 121 2.03 -14.99 -7.36
CA THR A 121 0.69 -14.70 -7.89
C THR A 121 0.60 -15.12 -9.34
N VAL A 122 -0.13 -16.21 -9.59
CA VAL A 122 -0.41 -16.69 -10.95
C VAL A 122 -1.70 -16.05 -11.43
N MET A 123 -1.60 -15.23 -12.45
CA MET A 123 -2.75 -14.54 -13.03
C MET A 123 -3.58 -15.49 -13.88
N ALA A 124 -4.90 -15.57 -13.66
CA ALA A 124 -5.81 -16.36 -14.52
C ALA A 124 -6.01 -15.70 -15.89
N GLY A 125 -5.83 -14.39 -15.96
CA GLY A 125 -5.88 -13.60 -17.20
C GLY A 125 -5.30 -12.21 -17.01
N PRO A 126 -5.22 -11.40 -18.08
CA PRO A 126 -4.70 -10.04 -18.01
C PRO A 126 -5.67 -9.09 -17.29
N LEU A 127 -5.17 -7.95 -16.82
CA LEU A 127 -6.02 -6.82 -16.43
C LEU A 127 -6.96 -6.45 -17.57
N SER A 128 -8.27 -6.49 -17.30
CA SER A 128 -9.31 -6.28 -18.31
C SER A 128 -10.44 -5.42 -17.77
N ALA A 129 -10.96 -4.51 -18.60
CA ALA A 129 -12.21 -3.81 -18.35
C ALA A 129 -13.45 -4.64 -18.76
N ASP A 130 -13.27 -5.80 -19.38
CA ASP A 130 -14.32 -6.77 -19.61
C ASP A 130 -14.52 -7.64 -18.36
N HIS A 131 -15.38 -7.17 -17.48
CA HIS A 131 -15.67 -7.80 -16.19
C HIS A 131 -16.30 -9.19 -16.34
N ASN A 132 -17.09 -9.42 -17.41
CA ASN A 132 -17.68 -10.75 -17.67
C ASN A 132 -16.59 -11.76 -18.05
N ARG A 133 -15.63 -11.34 -18.86
CA ARG A 133 -14.46 -12.16 -19.15
C ARG A 133 -13.69 -12.48 -17.88
N ALA A 134 -13.31 -11.47 -17.08
CA ALA A 134 -12.60 -11.68 -15.82
C ALA A 134 -13.35 -12.61 -14.87
N ALA A 135 -14.68 -12.45 -14.75
CA ALA A 135 -15.53 -13.34 -13.96
C ALA A 135 -15.58 -14.79 -14.48
N SER A 136 -15.40 -15.00 -15.79
CA SER A 136 -15.31 -16.34 -16.38
C SER A 136 -13.99 -17.06 -16.08
N GLU A 137 -12.96 -16.33 -15.70
CA GLU A 137 -11.64 -16.86 -15.29
C GLU A 137 -11.62 -17.34 -13.82
N LEU A 138 -12.68 -17.03 -13.04
CA LEU A 138 -12.81 -17.48 -11.66
C LEU A 138 -13.01 -18.99 -11.57
N HIS A 139 -12.18 -19.63 -10.76
CA HIS A 139 -12.32 -21.05 -10.39
C HIS A 139 -11.96 -21.24 -8.89
N LEU A 140 -12.37 -22.34 -8.31
CA LEU A 140 -11.91 -22.67 -6.96
C LEU A 140 -10.41 -22.99 -6.98
N PRO A 141 -9.63 -22.48 -6.04
CA PRO A 141 -8.20 -22.72 -6.02
C PRO A 141 -7.89 -24.22 -5.81
N ALA A 142 -6.83 -24.67 -6.45
CA ALA A 142 -6.29 -26.02 -6.33
C ALA A 142 -4.82 -25.96 -5.90
N GLY A 143 -4.25 -27.09 -5.49
CA GLY A 143 -2.84 -27.13 -5.12
C GLY A 143 -2.57 -26.94 -3.61
N PRO A 144 -1.32 -26.98 -3.15
CA PRO A 144 -0.94 -26.84 -1.76
C PRO A 144 -1.16 -25.41 -1.28
N ARG A 145 -1.31 -25.23 0.04
CA ARG A 145 -1.30 -23.89 0.64
C ARG A 145 0.08 -23.25 0.43
N THR A 146 0.07 -21.96 0.24
CA THR A 146 1.29 -21.17 0.05
C THR A 146 1.28 -19.96 0.98
N ASN A 147 2.43 -19.32 1.12
CA ASN A 147 2.59 -18.11 1.91
C ASN A 147 1.91 -16.94 1.18
N PRO A 148 0.87 -16.28 1.76
CA PRO A 148 0.17 -15.19 1.12
C PRO A 148 1.06 -13.94 0.96
N TYR A 149 2.01 -13.72 1.85
CA TYR A 149 2.89 -12.54 1.86
C TYR A 149 3.93 -12.62 0.74
N PHE A 150 4.50 -13.81 0.48
CA PHE A 150 5.36 -14.01 -0.68
C PHE A 150 4.63 -13.74 -1.99
N SER A 151 3.40 -14.26 -2.11
CA SER A 151 2.60 -14.05 -3.31
C SER A 151 2.24 -12.58 -3.52
N LEU A 152 1.94 -11.85 -2.44
CA LEU A 152 1.68 -10.41 -2.51
C LEU A 152 2.94 -9.62 -2.87
N SER A 153 4.10 -9.97 -2.30
CA SER A 153 5.39 -9.37 -2.64
C SER A 153 5.73 -9.58 -4.11
N ASP A 154 5.53 -10.80 -4.64
CA ASP A 154 5.71 -11.11 -6.05
C ASP A 154 4.78 -10.26 -6.94
N LEU A 155 3.50 -10.12 -6.59
CA LEU A 155 2.57 -9.25 -7.32
C LEU A 155 3.01 -7.78 -7.29
N ALA A 156 3.43 -7.28 -6.12
CA ALA A 156 3.86 -5.89 -5.96
C ALA A 156 5.06 -5.55 -6.84
N GLN A 157 6.01 -6.48 -6.93
CA GLN A 157 7.22 -6.34 -7.76
C GLN A 157 6.94 -6.55 -9.26
N ASN A 158 5.90 -7.31 -9.61
CA ASN A 158 5.56 -7.71 -10.98
C ASN A 158 4.13 -7.28 -11.34
N TRP A 159 3.73 -6.05 -10.98
CA TRP A 159 2.39 -5.55 -11.30
C TRP A 159 2.11 -5.64 -12.81
N PRO A 160 0.93 -6.13 -13.24
CA PRO A 160 0.66 -6.47 -14.65
C PRO A 160 0.45 -5.27 -15.58
N SER A 161 0.76 -4.06 -15.15
CA SER A 161 0.62 -2.82 -15.92
C SER A 161 1.76 -1.84 -15.63
N HIS A 162 2.08 -1.01 -16.61
CA HIS A 162 3.03 0.09 -16.48
C HIS A 162 2.34 1.47 -16.50
N ASP A 163 0.99 1.53 -16.32
CA ASP A 163 0.28 2.81 -16.22
C ASP A 163 0.56 3.45 -14.84
N SER A 164 1.44 4.44 -14.81
CA SER A 164 1.83 5.16 -13.59
C SER A 164 0.72 6.04 -13.02
N ASP A 165 -0.31 6.36 -13.82
CA ASP A 165 -1.45 7.18 -13.40
C ASP A 165 -2.58 6.33 -12.80
N ALA A 166 -2.53 5.00 -12.98
CA ALA A 166 -3.52 4.12 -12.41
C ALA A 166 -3.30 3.95 -10.90
N ARG A 167 -4.40 4.03 -10.13
CA ARG A 167 -4.38 3.55 -8.75
C ARG A 167 -4.43 2.04 -8.74
N ARG A 168 -3.54 1.44 -7.96
CA ARG A 168 -3.35 -0.01 -7.88
C ARG A 168 -3.90 -0.53 -6.57
N GLU A 169 -4.83 -1.44 -6.65
CA GLU A 169 -5.48 -1.98 -5.47
C GLU A 169 -5.57 -3.51 -5.52
N VAL A 170 -5.47 -4.12 -4.35
CA VAL A 170 -5.53 -5.55 -4.16
C VAL A 170 -6.66 -5.90 -3.19
N VAL A 171 -7.49 -6.86 -3.56
CA VAL A 171 -8.41 -7.52 -2.64
C VAL A 171 -7.85 -8.92 -2.38
N LEU A 172 -7.31 -9.12 -1.18
CA LEU A 172 -6.64 -10.35 -0.76
C LEU A 172 -7.61 -11.22 0.04
N LEU A 173 -8.01 -12.36 -0.51
CA LEU A 173 -8.82 -13.37 0.17
C LEU A 173 -7.91 -14.44 0.78
N SER A 174 -7.72 -14.44 2.11
CA SER A 174 -6.81 -15.34 2.82
C SER A 174 -7.18 -15.47 4.29
N ASP A 175 -6.65 -16.48 4.99
CA ASP A 175 -6.63 -16.55 6.45
C ASP A 175 -5.39 -15.87 7.08
N GLY A 176 -4.49 -15.35 6.25
CA GLY A 176 -3.28 -14.66 6.69
C GLY A 176 -2.23 -15.56 7.34
N VAL A 177 -2.43 -16.88 7.32
CA VAL A 177 -1.52 -17.83 7.95
C VAL A 177 -0.43 -18.28 6.97
N ASP A 178 0.81 -18.03 7.34
CA ASP A 178 1.95 -18.63 6.66
C ASP A 178 2.03 -20.14 7.01
N PRO A 179 1.87 -21.04 6.03
CA PRO A 179 1.93 -22.48 6.27
C PRO A 179 3.32 -22.98 6.71
N GLU A 180 4.37 -22.23 6.43
CA GLU A 180 5.74 -22.54 6.79
C GLU A 180 6.13 -21.99 8.16
N ASN A 181 5.54 -20.84 8.55
CA ASN A 181 5.70 -20.23 9.87
C ASN A 181 4.49 -20.54 10.77
N ARG A 182 4.41 -21.76 11.28
CA ARG A 182 3.29 -22.22 12.11
C ARG A 182 3.27 -21.62 13.53
N ARG A 183 4.30 -20.89 13.91
CA ARG A 183 4.34 -20.13 15.15
C ARG A 183 4.01 -18.68 14.79
N PHE A 184 2.94 -18.18 15.38
CA PHE A 184 2.62 -16.77 15.23
C PHE A 184 3.82 -15.92 15.69
N ASP A 185 4.36 -15.15 14.76
CA ASP A 185 5.39 -14.15 15.00
C ASP A 185 4.79 -12.78 14.64
N PRO A 186 4.61 -11.87 15.61
CA PRO A 186 4.10 -10.53 15.32
C PRO A 186 5.05 -9.70 14.44
N GLU A 187 6.33 -10.08 14.40
CA GLU A 187 7.35 -9.46 13.55
C GLU A 187 7.68 -10.35 12.34
N ASP A 188 6.66 -10.99 11.74
CA ASP A 188 6.84 -11.88 10.60
C ASP A 188 7.61 -11.18 9.47
N PRO A 189 8.82 -11.66 9.11
CA PRO A 189 9.67 -10.97 8.13
C PRO A 189 9.08 -11.00 6.72
N TYR A 190 8.24 -11.96 6.40
CA TYR A 190 7.60 -12.07 5.09
C TYR A 190 6.45 -11.07 4.96
N LEU A 191 5.69 -10.84 6.05
CA LEU A 191 4.74 -9.74 6.11
C LEU A 191 5.42 -8.40 5.93
N GLN A 192 6.53 -8.15 6.65
CA GLN A 192 7.26 -6.89 6.55
C GLN A 192 7.83 -6.66 5.15
N ALA A 193 8.29 -7.71 4.48
CA ALA A 193 8.70 -7.64 3.08
C ALA A 193 7.52 -7.29 2.16
N ALA A 194 6.36 -7.96 2.33
CA ALA A 194 5.17 -7.72 1.54
C ALA A 194 4.62 -6.30 1.74
N ILE A 195 4.63 -5.77 2.97
CA ILE A 195 4.28 -4.38 3.27
C ILE A 195 5.24 -3.43 2.53
N THR A 196 6.55 -3.66 2.67
CA THR A 196 7.59 -2.85 2.03
C THR A 196 7.41 -2.78 0.51
N ASP A 197 7.21 -3.93 -0.13
CA ASP A 197 7.05 -4.02 -1.58
C ASP A 197 5.73 -3.40 -2.04
N SER A 198 4.62 -3.62 -1.30
CA SER A 198 3.32 -3.01 -1.56
C SER A 198 3.37 -1.48 -1.46
N VAL A 199 4.00 -0.95 -0.42
CA VAL A 199 4.15 0.51 -0.21
C VAL A 199 5.03 1.13 -1.30
N ARG A 200 6.11 0.46 -1.72
CA ARG A 200 6.96 0.93 -2.84
C ARG A 200 6.21 0.94 -4.16
N ALA A 201 5.38 -0.07 -4.40
CA ALA A 201 4.56 -0.18 -5.61
C ALA A 201 3.31 0.73 -5.59
N GLY A 202 3.03 1.42 -4.47
CA GLY A 202 1.85 2.26 -4.28
C GLY A 202 0.54 1.47 -4.22
N LEU A 203 0.59 0.21 -3.76
CA LEU A 203 -0.60 -0.64 -3.64
C LEU A 203 -1.40 -0.30 -2.38
N VAL A 204 -2.73 -0.28 -2.52
CA VAL A 204 -3.67 -0.35 -1.40
C VAL A 204 -4.18 -1.77 -1.28
N VAL A 205 -4.05 -2.38 -0.09
CA VAL A 205 -4.42 -3.78 0.12
C VAL A 205 -5.62 -3.89 1.05
N TYR A 206 -6.73 -4.38 0.54
CA TYR A 206 -7.91 -4.79 1.30
C TYR A 206 -7.85 -6.28 1.57
N THR A 207 -8.16 -6.71 2.78
CA THR A 207 -8.12 -8.12 3.13
C THR A 207 -9.52 -8.63 3.47
N LEU A 208 -9.90 -9.75 2.85
CA LEU A 208 -11.10 -10.52 3.16
C LEU A 208 -10.67 -11.80 3.88
N TYR A 209 -11.03 -11.91 5.15
CA TYR A 209 -10.68 -13.09 5.91
C TYR A 209 -11.50 -14.31 5.48
N TRP A 210 -10.80 -15.41 5.19
CA TRP A 210 -11.41 -16.70 4.90
C TRP A 210 -10.60 -17.84 5.46
N ARG A 211 -11.13 -18.52 6.46
CA ARG A 211 -10.46 -19.65 7.11
C ARG A 211 -10.56 -20.91 6.27
N SER A 212 -9.40 -21.51 5.96
CA SER A 212 -9.27 -22.69 5.10
C SER A 212 -9.83 -23.98 5.70
N ALA A 213 -9.78 -24.12 7.02
CA ALA A 213 -10.23 -25.33 7.73
C ALA A 213 -11.33 -24.98 8.74
N PRO A 214 -12.60 -25.36 8.50
CA PRO A 214 -13.64 -25.21 9.51
C PRO A 214 -13.34 -26.13 10.70
N GLY A 215 -13.30 -25.57 11.89
CA GLY A 215 -13.51 -26.31 13.14
C GLY A 215 -12.32 -27.01 13.80
N GLY A 216 -11.05 -26.86 13.40
CA GLY A 216 -9.98 -27.64 13.99
C GLY A 216 -8.59 -27.02 14.10
N GLY A 217 -8.38 -25.81 13.63
CA GLY A 217 -7.09 -25.14 13.75
C GLY A 217 -6.91 -24.48 15.13
N ASN A 218 -5.65 -24.41 15.60
CA ASN A 218 -5.28 -23.66 16.78
C ASN A 218 -5.79 -22.21 16.66
N SER A 219 -6.64 -21.76 17.59
CA SER A 219 -7.22 -20.41 17.59
C SER A 219 -6.14 -19.34 17.56
N LEU A 220 -5.04 -19.53 18.28
CA LEU A 220 -3.90 -18.60 18.30
C LEU A 220 -3.28 -18.36 16.91
N VAL A 221 -3.20 -19.39 16.07
CA VAL A 221 -2.68 -19.26 14.70
C VAL A 221 -3.66 -18.49 13.82
N ALA A 222 -4.96 -18.76 13.96
CA ALA A 222 -5.99 -18.05 13.23
C ALA A 222 -6.08 -16.57 13.63
N ASP A 223 -6.05 -16.29 14.95
CA ASP A 223 -6.06 -14.93 15.48
C ASP A 223 -4.78 -14.18 15.07
N GLY A 224 -3.65 -14.88 15.02
CA GLY A 224 -2.39 -14.36 14.51
C GLY A 224 -2.49 -13.95 13.05
N GLY A 225 -2.99 -14.82 12.17
CA GLY A 225 -3.19 -14.51 10.75
C GLY A 225 -4.07 -13.28 10.52
N GLN A 226 -5.14 -13.14 11.30
CA GLN A 226 -6.01 -11.95 11.24
C GLN A 226 -5.29 -10.67 11.65
N SER A 227 -4.43 -10.75 12.69
CA SER A 227 -3.63 -9.60 13.14
C SER A 227 -2.66 -9.15 12.05
N LEU A 228 -1.99 -10.09 11.38
CA LEU A 228 -1.07 -9.81 10.28
C LEU A 228 -1.80 -9.20 9.07
N LEU A 229 -3.00 -9.70 8.72
CA LEU A 229 -3.83 -9.12 7.67
C LEU A 229 -4.29 -7.70 8.02
N SER A 230 -4.60 -7.44 9.28
CA SER A 230 -4.97 -6.09 9.75
C SER A 230 -3.81 -5.13 9.66
N GLU A 231 -2.60 -5.55 10.04
CA GLU A 231 -1.38 -4.76 9.91
C GLU A 231 -1.09 -4.41 8.44
N LEU A 232 -1.19 -5.40 7.54
CA LEU A 232 -1.01 -5.21 6.10
C LEU A 232 -1.97 -4.15 5.54
N GLY A 233 -3.27 -4.26 5.86
CA GLY A 233 -4.27 -3.30 5.43
C GLY A 233 -3.99 -1.89 5.94
N GLN A 234 -3.65 -1.74 7.23
CA GLN A 234 -3.34 -0.44 7.82
C GLN A 234 -2.06 0.19 7.24
N ALA A 235 -1.02 -0.61 7.04
CA ALA A 235 0.24 -0.13 6.48
C ALA A 235 0.07 0.45 5.08
N THR A 236 -0.79 -0.17 4.25
CA THR A 236 -1.02 0.18 2.83
C THR A 236 -2.20 1.12 2.58
N GLY A 237 -2.99 1.47 3.62
CA GLY A 237 -4.16 2.35 3.49
C GLY A 237 -5.44 1.66 3.03
N GLY A 238 -5.48 0.34 3.09
CA GLY A 238 -6.66 -0.46 2.86
C GLY A 238 -7.50 -0.69 4.12
N TYR A 239 -8.25 -1.78 4.11
CA TYR A 239 -9.13 -2.15 5.21
C TYR A 239 -9.21 -3.66 5.36
N ASN A 240 -9.29 -4.15 6.60
CA ASN A 240 -9.44 -5.57 6.88
C ASN A 240 -10.92 -5.90 7.18
N TYR A 241 -11.49 -6.77 6.37
CA TYR A 241 -12.86 -7.28 6.54
C TYR A 241 -12.82 -8.61 7.28
N TRP A 242 -13.15 -8.55 8.54
CA TRP A 242 -13.22 -9.70 9.42
C TRP A 242 -14.30 -9.50 10.48
N GLU A 243 -15.03 -10.57 10.77
CA GLU A 243 -16.04 -10.62 11.83
C GLU A 243 -15.91 -11.92 12.63
N GLY A 244 -15.20 -11.87 13.76
CA GLY A 244 -15.16 -12.94 14.74
C GLY A 244 -14.29 -14.14 14.35
N THR A 245 -14.61 -15.32 14.91
CA THR A 245 -13.76 -16.53 14.84
C THR A 245 -14.08 -17.46 13.67
N GLY A 246 -15.15 -17.20 12.92
CA GLY A 246 -15.62 -18.03 11.80
C GLY A 246 -15.49 -17.37 10.44
N ASN A 247 -15.82 -18.11 9.41
CA ASN A 247 -15.96 -17.54 8.07
C ASN A 247 -17.22 -16.69 7.98
N PRO A 248 -17.21 -15.58 7.23
CA PRO A 248 -18.40 -14.76 7.01
C PRO A 248 -19.46 -15.55 6.26
N VAL A 249 -20.72 -15.38 6.68
CA VAL A 249 -21.86 -16.00 6.03
C VAL A 249 -22.06 -15.48 4.60
N SER A 250 -21.67 -14.20 4.38
CA SER A 250 -21.77 -13.54 3.07
C SER A 250 -20.67 -12.48 2.96
N PHE A 251 -20.13 -12.31 1.74
CA PHE A 251 -19.20 -11.21 1.39
C PHE A 251 -19.93 -9.95 0.89
N GLN A 252 -21.24 -10.00 0.64
CA GLN A 252 -21.98 -8.86 0.07
C GLN A 252 -21.83 -7.56 0.86
N PRO A 253 -21.89 -7.52 2.21
CA PRO A 253 -21.67 -6.28 2.95
C PRO A 253 -20.25 -5.72 2.74
N TYR A 254 -19.25 -6.60 2.62
CA TYR A 254 -17.86 -6.20 2.41
C TYR A 254 -17.64 -5.64 1.00
N PHE A 255 -18.20 -6.29 -0.01
CA PHE A 255 -18.14 -5.80 -1.38
C PHE A 255 -18.86 -4.47 -1.55
N SER A 256 -20.00 -4.28 -0.88
CA SER A 256 -20.69 -2.99 -0.88
C SER A 256 -19.85 -1.87 -0.24
N ASP A 257 -19.13 -2.15 0.86
CA ASP A 257 -18.23 -1.19 1.48
C ASP A 257 -16.98 -0.95 0.63
N LEU A 258 -16.43 -1.98 -0.03
CA LEU A 258 -15.32 -1.84 -0.99
C LEU A 258 -15.68 -0.89 -2.13
N MET A 259 -16.83 -1.09 -2.78
CA MET A 259 -17.31 -0.19 -3.84
C MET A 259 -17.44 1.25 -3.35
N ARG A 260 -18.02 1.43 -2.15
CA ARG A 260 -18.11 2.75 -1.52
C ARG A 260 -16.73 3.37 -1.27
N ARG A 261 -15.73 2.58 -0.87
CA ARG A 261 -14.34 3.06 -0.69
C ARG A 261 -13.73 3.48 -2.01
N PHE A 262 -13.86 2.65 -3.04
CA PHE A 262 -13.35 2.98 -4.39
C PHE A 262 -13.93 4.30 -4.93
N ASP A 263 -15.21 4.57 -4.67
CA ASP A 263 -15.88 5.80 -5.10
C ASP A 263 -15.49 7.05 -4.30
N ASN A 264 -14.79 6.89 -3.17
CA ASN A 264 -14.49 7.97 -2.24
C ASN A 264 -12.99 8.09 -1.92
N GLN A 265 -12.18 7.92 -2.96
CA GLN A 265 -10.73 8.04 -2.85
C GLN A 265 -10.20 9.35 -3.45
N TYR A 266 -9.08 9.77 -2.88
CA TYR A 266 -8.29 10.93 -3.29
C TYR A 266 -6.85 10.52 -3.49
N GLY A 267 -6.22 11.07 -4.53
CA GLY A 267 -4.77 11.03 -4.69
C GLY A 267 -4.14 12.17 -3.90
N LEU A 268 -3.25 11.83 -2.98
CA LEU A 268 -2.36 12.74 -2.28
C LEU A 268 -0.99 12.70 -2.95
N ALA A 269 -0.45 13.86 -3.32
CA ALA A 269 0.96 14.04 -3.63
C ALA A 269 1.56 15.02 -2.62
N PHE A 270 2.80 14.77 -2.18
CA PHE A 270 3.46 15.60 -1.18
C PHE A 270 4.96 15.69 -1.41
N ALA A 271 5.56 16.77 -0.91
CA ALA A 271 7.00 16.93 -0.78
C ALA A 271 7.40 16.80 0.70
N ALA A 272 8.46 16.04 0.96
CA ALA A 272 8.99 15.81 2.30
C ALA A 272 10.52 15.86 2.31
N LYS A 273 11.11 16.12 3.48
CA LYS A 273 12.57 16.09 3.63
C LYS A 273 13.09 14.66 3.55
N LEU A 274 14.01 14.40 2.64
CA LEU A 274 14.60 13.10 2.42
C LEU A 274 16.05 13.05 2.94
N ASN A 275 16.37 12.06 3.75
CA ASN A 275 17.72 11.82 4.26
C ASN A 275 18.56 11.00 3.26
N ARG A 276 18.94 11.59 2.12
CA ARG A 276 19.89 11.07 1.11
C ARG A 276 19.47 9.88 0.25
N LYS A 277 18.56 8.99 0.68
CA LYS A 277 18.16 7.79 -0.07
C LYS A 277 16.65 7.64 -0.04
N PRO A 278 16.03 7.06 -1.09
CA PRO A 278 14.65 6.65 -1.05
C PRO A 278 14.37 5.73 0.14
N THR A 279 13.29 5.98 0.85
CA THR A 279 12.96 5.26 2.10
C THR A 279 11.47 5.16 2.31
N ILE A 280 11.05 4.21 3.14
CA ILE A 280 9.68 4.12 3.63
C ILE A 280 9.61 4.86 4.94
N GLU A 281 8.66 5.78 5.04
CA GLU A 281 8.46 6.67 6.17
C GLU A 281 7.03 6.58 6.68
N GLY A 282 6.83 6.89 7.95
CA GLY A 282 5.50 6.95 8.55
C GLY A 282 4.71 8.15 8.04
N LEU A 283 3.46 7.94 7.60
CA LEU A 283 2.51 9.00 7.22
C LEU A 283 1.48 9.20 8.32
N LYS A 284 1.26 10.45 8.71
CA LYS A 284 0.10 10.89 9.51
C LYS A 284 -0.66 11.94 8.72
N LEU A 285 -1.93 11.66 8.43
CA LEU A 285 -2.81 12.56 7.69
C LEU A 285 -3.94 13.05 8.60
N LYS A 286 -4.28 14.31 8.50
CA LYS A 286 -5.45 14.91 9.11
C LYS A 286 -6.28 15.59 8.04
N VAL A 287 -7.58 15.31 8.03
CA VAL A 287 -8.57 15.98 7.20
C VAL A 287 -9.58 16.65 8.12
N GLU A 288 -9.86 17.94 7.91
CA GLU A 288 -10.83 18.67 8.71
C GLU A 288 -12.26 18.30 8.31
N GLY A 289 -13.17 18.29 9.29
CA GLY A 289 -14.59 17.98 9.09
C GLY A 289 -15.04 16.68 9.75
N LEU A 290 -16.32 16.34 9.55
CA LEU A 290 -16.97 15.13 10.10
C LEU A 290 -16.77 13.92 9.16
N VAL A 291 -15.52 13.60 8.88
CA VAL A 291 -15.16 12.50 7.97
C VAL A 291 -14.40 11.39 8.71
N GLN A 292 -14.50 10.18 8.17
CA GLN A 292 -13.64 9.06 8.51
C GLN A 292 -12.58 8.93 7.43
N VAL A 293 -11.32 9.00 7.79
CA VAL A 293 -10.19 8.94 6.88
C VAL A 293 -9.46 7.62 7.06
N THR A 294 -9.19 6.95 5.95
CA THR A 294 -8.26 5.82 5.88
C THR A 294 -7.10 6.22 4.99
N ALA A 295 -5.91 6.24 5.56
CA ALA A 295 -4.66 6.58 4.88
C ALA A 295 -3.63 5.48 5.17
N PRO A 296 -2.67 5.22 4.28
CA PRO A 296 -1.57 4.33 4.60
C PRO A 296 -0.77 4.86 5.79
N GLN A 297 -0.38 3.96 6.68
CA GLN A 297 0.51 4.32 7.79
C GLN A 297 1.95 4.51 7.33
N GLN A 298 2.29 3.97 6.16
CA GLN A 298 3.62 4.03 5.57
C GLN A 298 3.54 4.52 4.13
N VAL A 299 4.53 5.32 3.72
CA VAL A 299 4.65 5.86 2.36
C VAL A 299 6.07 5.77 1.85
N TYR A 300 6.23 5.54 0.55
CA TYR A 300 7.53 5.59 -0.10
C TYR A 300 7.87 7.04 -0.46
N VAL A 301 9.04 7.50 0.01
CA VAL A 301 9.58 8.83 -0.30
C VAL A 301 10.83 8.64 -1.14
N HIS A 302 10.86 9.25 -2.32
CA HIS A 302 11.94 9.11 -3.28
C HIS A 302 12.38 10.47 -3.84
N LEU A 303 13.52 10.52 -4.51
CA LEU A 303 13.97 11.73 -5.20
C LEU A 303 13.07 12.01 -6.42
N PRO A 304 12.87 13.28 -6.80
CA PRO A 304 12.17 13.63 -8.03
C PRO A 304 12.81 12.94 -9.25
N GLY A 305 11.97 12.28 -10.08
CA GLY A 305 12.43 11.57 -11.29
C GLY A 305 13.03 10.19 -11.08
N ALA A 306 12.96 9.63 -9.87
CA ALA A 306 13.34 8.24 -9.57
C ALA A 306 12.08 7.36 -9.41
N GLU A 307 11.28 7.23 -10.48
CA GLU A 307 10.15 6.29 -10.58
C GLU A 307 10.60 4.97 -11.19
#